data_d16c062817c1ccf15a93335e33b9771f
#
_entry.id   d16c062817c1ccf15a93335e33b9771f
#
_cell.length_a   1.000
_cell.length_b   1.000
_cell.length_c   1.000
_cell.angle_alpha   90.00
_cell.angle_beta   90.00
_cell.angle_gamma   90.00
#
_symmetry.space_group_name_H-M   'P 1'
#
loop_
_entity.id
_entity.type
_entity.pdbx_description
1 polymer ?
#
loop_
_entity_poly.entity_id
_entity_poly.type
_entity_poly.pdbx_seq_one_letter_code
_entity_poly.pdbx_strand_id
1 'polypeptide(L)'
;MNIIVCGAGRITDELLKRVGTNWEITLIEKEEAKLAPFPNRFPSVVRVMAEDASSPVVLEEAGLSGTDCVLAMTNDDSVNLAIARFARGADVNNILAVVRDPEMLPEFHKLDVWTISMATDMARKIYQFLKDPRIRIVNLGEGEGELLELSVGNRDLARLRDIASQHDPRWRVAGVLRENKLLFPDKVAAIKEGDRLLILGKAELYSMFSNRLAANQPDFPRTYGQQMILGIGDEASLDVTELLNEAFYLAQGTHIERIKTVYEKKTAADTRKTLSRWSESLQIEVLEGEGDLKERAVSAAQQNDAGVVVVPYMGKSLLQSFFRNDFLEMARKLPCPLLLAKLTDPYERLLVPFNGSLTGQRALEIAMDLSRQLNATVSVVIVVEPSYLHGEPSSTLQWKRDMLKQVRQLSHVHKIKVEEIVRQGNPVKEILAVAADYQLLVVGGDEGEAGLFSINVAAMLIDKAPCSVLLVS
;
A
#
# COMPACT_ATOMS: atom_id res chain seq x y z
N MET A 1 0.01 16.68 38.12
CA MET A 1 0.74 16.54 36.88
C MET A 1 0.66 17.85 36.13
N ASN A 2 1.82 18.46 35.86
CA ASN A 2 1.93 19.76 35.19
C ASN A 2 2.15 19.54 33.71
N ILE A 3 1.30 20.11 32.87
CA ILE A 3 1.32 19.88 31.43
C ILE A 3 1.30 21.21 30.69
N ILE A 4 2.20 21.35 29.72
CA ILE A 4 2.14 22.46 28.77
C ILE A 4 1.51 21.94 27.48
N VAL A 5 0.44 22.59 27.03
CA VAL A 5 -0.25 22.30 25.79
C VAL A 5 -0.08 23.49 24.84
N CYS A 6 0.55 23.24 23.71
CA CYS A 6 0.75 24.24 22.67
C CYS A 6 -0.22 24.02 21.52
N GLY A 7 -1.16 24.95 21.36
CA GLY A 7 -2.24 24.92 20.39
C GLY A 7 -3.64 24.69 21.01
N ALA A 8 -4.54 25.65 20.84
CA ALA A 8 -5.91 25.63 21.32
C ALA A 8 -6.91 25.23 20.20
N GLY A 9 -6.59 24.15 19.51
CA GLY A 9 -7.41 23.61 18.41
C GLY A 9 -8.51 22.64 18.87
N ARG A 10 -9.21 22.05 17.89
CA ARG A 10 -10.26 21.04 18.14
C ARG A 10 -9.76 19.80 18.86
N ILE A 11 -8.52 19.39 18.59
CA ILE A 11 -7.90 18.23 19.25
C ILE A 11 -7.73 18.52 20.73
N THR A 12 -7.28 19.73 21.06
CA THR A 12 -7.11 20.19 22.45
C THR A 12 -8.46 20.22 23.17
N ASP A 13 -9.52 20.74 22.54
CA ASP A 13 -10.88 20.74 23.11
C ASP A 13 -11.37 19.31 23.42
N GLU A 14 -11.18 18.38 22.49
CA GLU A 14 -11.57 16.98 22.67
C GLU A 14 -10.71 16.25 23.71
N LEU A 15 -9.42 16.58 23.81
CA LEU A 15 -8.53 16.03 24.82
C LEU A 15 -8.96 16.49 26.23
N LEU A 16 -9.22 17.78 26.40
CA LEU A 16 -9.54 18.37 27.71
C LEU A 16 -10.89 17.87 28.27
N LYS A 17 -11.81 17.43 27.43
CA LYS A 17 -13.05 16.72 27.88
C LYS A 17 -12.77 15.40 28.60
N ARG A 18 -11.60 14.81 28.40
CA ARG A 18 -11.19 13.51 28.95
C ARG A 18 -10.20 13.62 30.10
N VAL A 19 -9.63 14.80 30.27
CA VAL A 19 -8.62 15.08 31.30
C VAL A 19 -9.31 15.30 32.64
N GLY A 20 -8.80 14.65 33.68
CA GLY A 20 -9.31 14.81 35.05
C GLY A 20 -8.88 16.15 35.68
N THR A 21 -9.55 16.51 36.74
CA THR A 21 -9.33 17.78 37.49
C THR A 21 -8.00 17.81 38.25
N ASN A 22 -7.29 16.68 38.36
CA ASN A 22 -6.02 16.58 39.09
C ASN A 22 -4.81 17.00 38.23
N TRP A 23 -5.03 17.48 37.02
CA TRP A 23 -3.99 17.95 36.13
C TRP A 23 -4.01 19.47 36.08
N GLU A 24 -2.83 20.05 36.06
CA GLU A 24 -2.61 21.49 35.92
C GLU A 24 -2.06 21.79 34.53
N ILE A 25 -2.88 22.44 33.73
CA ILE A 25 -2.56 22.67 32.31
C ILE A 25 -2.28 24.15 32.07
N THR A 26 -1.12 24.43 31.51
CA THR A 26 -0.80 25.72 30.91
C THR A 26 -1.05 25.60 29.40
N LEU A 27 -2.01 26.36 28.89
CA LEU A 27 -2.37 26.36 27.47
C LEU A 27 -1.79 27.58 26.76
N ILE A 28 -0.99 27.34 25.70
CA ILE A 28 -0.35 28.38 24.89
C ILE A 28 -0.98 28.36 23.49
N GLU A 29 -1.45 29.52 23.05
CA GLU A 29 -2.01 29.70 21.70
C GLU A 29 -1.77 31.13 21.24
N LYS A 30 -1.34 31.32 20.03
CA LYS A 30 -1.04 32.64 19.46
C LYS A 30 -2.27 33.52 19.28
N GLU A 31 -3.41 32.90 18.96
CA GLU A 31 -4.67 33.59 18.74
C GLU A 31 -5.48 33.66 20.06
N GLU A 32 -5.52 34.83 20.71
CA GLU A 32 -6.21 35.07 21.98
C GLU A 32 -7.71 34.65 21.92
N ALA A 33 -8.37 34.88 20.79
CA ALA A 33 -9.76 34.52 20.60
C ALA A 33 -10.04 33.01 20.75
N LYS A 34 -9.06 32.16 20.45
CA LYS A 34 -9.16 30.71 20.64
C LYS A 34 -9.01 30.28 22.09
N LEU A 35 -8.31 31.04 22.92
CA LEU A 35 -8.07 30.75 24.34
C LEU A 35 -9.30 31.05 25.21
N ALA A 36 -10.05 32.08 24.87
CA ALA A 36 -11.13 32.63 25.72
C ALA A 36 -12.14 31.59 26.27
N PRO A 37 -12.55 30.55 25.54
CA PRO A 37 -13.52 29.58 26.05
C PRO A 37 -12.91 28.54 27.02
N PHE A 38 -11.59 28.32 27.03
CA PHE A 38 -10.99 27.18 27.70
C PHE A 38 -11.02 27.25 29.24
N PRO A 39 -10.64 28.36 29.92
CA PRO A 39 -10.64 28.42 31.38
C PRO A 39 -12.03 28.20 31.97
N ASN A 40 -13.07 28.67 31.30
CA ASN A 40 -14.44 28.53 31.80
C ASN A 40 -15.02 27.13 31.56
N ARG A 41 -14.51 26.38 30.61
CA ARG A 41 -15.01 25.04 30.21
C ARG A 41 -14.23 23.92 30.88
N PHE A 42 -12.95 24.14 31.18
CA PHE A 42 -12.03 23.11 31.65
C PHE A 42 -11.31 23.55 32.93
N PRO A 43 -11.74 23.11 34.10
CA PRO A 43 -11.10 23.48 35.38
C PRO A 43 -9.63 23.07 35.50
N SER A 44 -9.18 22.08 34.69
CA SER A 44 -7.79 21.68 34.62
C SER A 44 -6.88 22.70 33.93
N VAL A 45 -7.43 23.66 33.17
CA VAL A 45 -6.67 24.75 32.56
C VAL A 45 -6.49 25.87 33.57
N VAL A 46 -5.35 25.84 34.24
CA VAL A 46 -5.02 26.80 35.33
C VAL A 46 -4.36 28.07 34.80
N ARG A 47 -3.78 28.02 33.60
CA ARG A 47 -3.12 29.18 32.97
C ARG A 47 -3.34 29.15 31.45
N VAL A 48 -3.56 30.33 30.87
CA VAL A 48 -3.58 30.54 29.42
C VAL A 48 -2.59 31.63 29.04
N MET A 49 -1.92 31.43 27.89
CA MET A 49 -0.92 32.38 27.39
C MET A 49 -1.20 32.64 25.90
N ALA A 50 -1.48 33.92 25.58
CA ALA A 50 -1.73 34.36 24.20
C ALA A 50 -0.41 34.73 23.51
N GLU A 51 0.44 33.70 23.27
CA GLU A 51 1.83 33.89 22.86
C GLU A 51 2.23 32.84 21.82
N ASP A 52 3.40 33.08 21.19
CA ASP A 52 3.95 32.14 20.21
C ASP A 52 4.74 31.01 20.91
N ALA A 53 4.23 29.82 20.90
CA ALA A 53 4.86 28.64 21.53
C ALA A 53 6.20 28.23 20.88
N SER A 54 6.57 28.76 19.72
CA SER A 54 7.88 28.50 19.12
C SER A 54 9.01 29.30 19.82
N SER A 55 8.65 30.23 20.70
CA SER A 55 9.62 31.03 21.48
C SER A 55 10.10 30.28 22.72
N PRO A 56 11.41 30.05 22.91
CA PRO A 56 11.93 29.42 24.12
C PRO A 56 11.61 30.24 25.39
N VAL A 57 11.54 31.58 25.29
CA VAL A 57 11.18 32.45 26.41
C VAL A 57 9.76 32.20 26.89
N VAL A 58 8.82 32.02 25.95
CA VAL A 58 7.42 31.74 26.26
C VAL A 58 7.28 30.38 26.93
N LEU A 59 8.01 29.37 26.45
CA LEU A 59 8.01 28.05 27.06
C LEU A 59 8.61 28.02 28.47
N GLU A 60 9.68 28.78 28.71
CA GLU A 60 10.25 28.95 30.07
C GLU A 60 9.28 29.67 30.99
N GLU A 61 8.63 30.74 30.54
CA GLU A 61 7.60 31.43 31.30
C GLU A 61 6.38 30.52 31.60
N ALA A 62 6.10 29.59 30.71
CA ALA A 62 5.05 28.57 30.92
C ALA A 62 5.44 27.50 31.96
N GLY A 63 6.71 27.48 32.38
CA GLY A 63 7.23 26.54 33.39
C GLY A 63 7.82 25.29 32.79
N LEU A 64 8.49 25.38 31.61
CA LEU A 64 9.04 24.23 30.89
C LEU A 64 9.96 23.35 31.75
N SER A 65 10.88 23.99 32.52
CA SER A 65 11.83 23.28 33.38
C SER A 65 11.23 22.52 34.56
N GLY A 66 9.95 22.63 34.81
CA GLY A 66 9.24 21.92 35.88
C GLY A 66 8.02 21.13 35.42
N THR A 67 7.87 20.97 34.12
CA THR A 67 6.70 20.31 33.54
C THR A 67 6.90 18.81 33.42
N ASP A 68 5.83 18.03 33.64
CA ASP A 68 5.86 16.58 33.50
C ASP A 68 5.66 16.14 32.03
N CYS A 69 4.96 17.00 31.24
CA CYS A 69 4.61 16.66 29.87
C CYS A 69 4.44 17.91 28.98
N VAL A 70 4.90 17.82 27.75
CA VAL A 70 4.67 18.84 26.71
C VAL A 70 3.93 18.25 25.54
N LEU A 71 2.81 18.88 25.14
CA LEU A 71 2.03 18.51 23.98
C LEU A 71 2.13 19.59 22.89
N ALA A 72 2.87 19.29 21.83
CA ALA A 72 3.01 20.16 20.66
C ALA A 72 1.91 19.84 19.65
N MET A 73 0.82 20.60 19.66
CA MET A 73 -0.41 20.31 18.89
C MET A 73 -0.88 21.52 18.08
N THR A 74 0.05 22.37 17.64
CA THR A 74 -0.26 23.48 16.75
C THR A 74 -0.59 22.98 15.33
N ASN A 75 -0.99 23.91 14.47
CA ASN A 75 -1.27 23.60 13.07
C ASN A 75 -0.02 23.64 12.16
N ASP A 76 1.16 23.87 12.72
CA ASP A 76 2.42 24.04 12.01
C ASP A 76 3.45 23.04 12.54
N ASP A 77 3.90 22.12 11.69
CA ASP A 77 4.86 21.07 12.05
C ASP A 77 6.24 21.65 12.39
N SER A 78 6.63 22.77 11.79
CA SER A 78 7.90 23.46 12.11
C SER A 78 7.86 24.04 13.52
N VAL A 79 6.72 24.60 13.92
CA VAL A 79 6.49 25.09 15.29
C VAL A 79 6.47 23.92 16.27
N ASN A 80 5.76 22.83 15.95
CA ASN A 80 5.73 21.64 16.80
C ASN A 80 7.12 21.01 16.96
N LEU A 81 7.94 21.01 15.91
CA LEU A 81 9.32 20.54 15.97
C LEU A 81 10.20 21.45 16.86
N ALA A 82 10.03 22.77 16.76
CA ALA A 82 10.76 23.71 17.63
C ALA A 82 10.39 23.50 19.11
N ILE A 83 9.10 23.38 19.42
CA ILE A 83 8.61 23.07 20.79
C ILE A 83 9.23 21.77 21.30
N ALA A 84 9.20 20.70 20.47
CA ALA A 84 9.78 19.42 20.85
C ALA A 84 11.29 19.49 21.12
N ARG A 85 12.03 20.25 20.32
CA ARG A 85 13.48 20.50 20.53
C ARG A 85 13.74 21.20 21.85
N PHE A 86 13.00 22.28 22.17
CA PHE A 86 13.17 23.01 23.42
C PHE A 86 12.78 22.16 24.62
N ALA A 87 11.67 21.41 24.54
CA ALA A 87 11.25 20.51 25.60
C ALA A 87 12.29 19.40 25.86
N ARG A 88 12.88 18.84 24.81
CA ARG A 88 13.95 17.84 24.95
C ARG A 88 15.21 18.44 25.53
N GLY A 89 15.58 19.69 25.16
CA GLY A 89 16.71 20.41 25.71
C GLY A 89 16.54 20.78 27.19
N ALA A 90 15.29 20.87 27.67
CA ALA A 90 14.96 21.09 29.09
C ALA A 90 14.72 19.77 29.87
N ASP A 91 15.13 18.62 29.33
CA ASP A 91 15.03 17.31 29.94
C ASP A 91 13.58 16.90 30.29
N VAL A 92 12.59 17.39 29.56
CA VAL A 92 11.21 16.92 29.73
C VAL A 92 11.08 15.47 29.24
N ASN A 93 10.62 14.58 30.11
CA ASN A 93 10.55 13.15 29.83
C ASN A 93 9.43 12.80 28.85
N ASN A 94 8.26 13.43 28.97
CA ASN A 94 7.09 13.10 28.18
C ASN A 94 6.81 14.23 27.17
N ILE A 95 7.19 14.01 25.92
CA ILE A 95 6.95 14.96 24.84
C ILE A 95 6.16 14.27 23.75
N LEU A 96 5.02 14.87 23.36
CA LEU A 96 4.20 14.38 22.27
C LEU A 96 4.00 15.50 21.24
N ALA A 97 4.22 15.17 19.97
CA ALA A 97 3.98 16.08 18.87
C ALA A 97 2.93 15.51 17.90
N VAL A 98 1.99 16.36 17.49
CA VAL A 98 1.09 16.08 16.38
C VAL A 98 1.80 16.47 15.09
N VAL A 99 1.91 15.54 14.15
CA VAL A 99 2.57 15.73 12.86
C VAL A 99 1.51 15.63 11.76
N ARG A 100 1.43 16.65 10.92
CA ARG A 100 0.45 16.72 9.81
C ARG A 100 1.06 16.23 8.52
N ASP A 101 2.30 16.60 8.26
CA ASP A 101 3.07 16.15 7.10
C ASP A 101 3.93 14.94 7.48
N PRO A 102 3.63 13.74 6.94
CA PRO A 102 4.42 12.54 7.21
C PRO A 102 5.91 12.66 6.85
N GLU A 103 6.28 13.57 5.94
CA GLU A 103 7.67 13.79 5.56
C GLU A 103 8.50 14.41 6.71
N MET A 104 7.84 15.06 7.67
CA MET A 104 8.50 15.63 8.85
C MET A 104 8.78 14.60 9.96
N LEU A 105 8.16 13.41 9.92
CA LEU A 105 8.32 12.37 10.95
C LEU A 105 9.79 12.03 11.29
N PRO A 106 10.70 11.88 10.30
CA PRO A 106 12.11 11.58 10.61
C PRO A 106 12.79 12.63 11.51
N GLU A 107 12.41 13.90 11.40
CA GLU A 107 12.98 14.98 12.23
C GLU A 107 12.53 14.88 13.69
N PHE A 108 11.28 14.48 13.93
CA PHE A 108 10.76 14.21 15.26
C PHE A 108 11.37 12.94 15.87
N HIS A 109 11.55 11.89 15.08
CA HIS A 109 12.17 10.64 15.53
C HIS A 109 13.63 10.84 15.99
N LYS A 110 14.37 11.76 15.37
CA LYS A 110 15.73 12.12 15.81
C LYS A 110 15.76 12.71 17.23
N LEU A 111 14.64 13.27 17.67
CA LEU A 111 14.51 13.86 19.02
C LEU A 111 14.00 12.85 20.05
N ASP A 112 13.68 11.61 19.63
CA ASP A 112 13.10 10.57 20.50
C ASP A 112 11.85 11.08 21.24
N VAL A 113 10.90 11.66 20.50
CA VAL A 113 9.62 12.16 21.00
C VAL A 113 8.46 11.32 20.44
N TRP A 114 7.39 11.23 21.23
CA TRP A 114 6.18 10.57 20.76
C TRP A 114 5.54 11.39 19.66
N THR A 115 5.09 10.70 18.59
CA THR A 115 4.44 11.36 17.47
C THR A 115 3.08 10.75 17.15
N ILE A 116 2.12 11.60 16.78
CA ILE A 116 0.85 11.20 16.20
C ILE A 116 0.77 11.80 14.81
N SER A 117 0.86 10.96 13.77
CA SER A 117 0.69 11.41 12.39
C SER A 117 -0.77 11.29 11.99
N MET A 118 -1.48 12.42 11.97
CA MET A 118 -2.90 12.45 11.65
C MET A 118 -3.22 11.87 10.26
N ALA A 119 -2.46 12.29 9.25
CA ALA A 119 -2.67 11.84 7.87
C ALA A 119 -2.44 10.32 7.75
N THR A 120 -1.33 9.81 8.28
CA THR A 120 -0.97 8.39 8.22
C THR A 120 -1.95 7.53 9.01
N ASP A 121 -2.33 7.95 10.23
CA ASP A 121 -3.23 7.17 11.08
C ASP A 121 -4.66 7.16 10.54
N MET A 122 -5.13 8.28 10.00
CA MET A 122 -6.44 8.34 9.34
C MET A 122 -6.46 7.53 8.05
N ALA A 123 -5.45 7.67 7.19
CA ALA A 123 -5.35 6.93 5.94
C ALA A 123 -5.31 5.41 6.20
N ARG A 124 -4.54 4.98 7.21
CA ARG A 124 -4.50 3.57 7.63
C ARG A 124 -5.87 3.05 8.05
N LYS A 125 -6.61 3.80 8.88
CA LYS A 125 -7.95 3.42 9.31
C LYS A 125 -8.95 3.36 8.15
N ILE A 126 -8.90 4.35 7.24
CA ILE A 126 -9.73 4.37 6.03
C ILE A 126 -9.40 3.18 5.14
N TYR A 127 -8.12 2.91 4.91
CA TYR A 127 -7.67 1.80 4.08
C TYR A 127 -8.09 0.44 4.65
N GLN A 128 -7.97 0.24 5.96
CA GLN A 128 -8.46 -0.97 6.63
C GLN A 128 -9.97 -1.14 6.44
N PHE A 129 -10.74 -0.06 6.58
CA PHE A 129 -12.19 -0.08 6.34
C PHE A 129 -12.54 -0.42 4.89
N LEU A 130 -11.80 0.13 3.93
CA LEU A 130 -12.01 -0.15 2.50
C LEU A 130 -11.66 -1.60 2.13
N LYS A 131 -10.59 -2.15 2.72
CA LYS A 131 -10.20 -3.55 2.48
C LYS A 131 -11.21 -4.55 3.06
N ASP A 132 -11.57 -4.42 4.31
CA ASP A 132 -12.59 -5.25 4.94
C ASP A 132 -13.23 -4.50 6.13
N PRO A 133 -14.44 -3.96 5.96
CA PRO A 133 -15.12 -3.21 7.00
C PRO A 133 -15.49 -4.05 8.24
N ARG A 134 -15.41 -5.39 8.15
CA ARG A 134 -15.68 -6.30 9.26
C ARG A 134 -14.51 -6.41 10.22
N ILE A 135 -13.31 -6.00 9.81
CA ILE A 135 -12.07 -6.15 10.58
C ILE A 135 -11.63 -4.80 11.13
N ARG A 136 -11.42 -4.74 12.43
CA ARG A 136 -10.78 -3.61 13.11
C ARG A 136 -9.56 -4.07 13.85
N ILE A 137 -8.48 -3.28 13.83
CA ILE A 137 -7.23 -3.59 14.51
C ILE A 137 -6.87 -2.48 15.49
N VAL A 138 -6.40 -2.90 16.65
CA VAL A 138 -5.77 -2.06 17.65
C VAL A 138 -4.37 -2.61 17.91
N ASN A 139 -3.35 -1.81 17.65
CA ASN A 139 -1.98 -2.18 17.98
C ASN A 139 -1.77 -2.11 19.49
N LEU A 140 -1.08 -3.09 20.04
CA LEU A 140 -0.76 -3.19 21.45
C LEU A 140 0.76 -3.04 21.63
N GLY A 141 1.14 -2.15 22.55
CA GLY A 141 2.54 -1.84 22.78
C GLY A 141 3.20 -1.16 21.56
N GLU A 142 4.51 -1.31 21.42
CA GLU A 142 5.32 -0.71 20.36
C GLU A 142 5.31 -1.51 19.05
N GLY A 143 4.19 -2.18 18.72
CA GLY A 143 3.98 -2.85 17.43
C GLY A 143 4.26 -4.36 17.40
N GLU A 144 4.56 -5.00 18.52
CA GLU A 144 4.74 -6.46 18.59
C GLU A 144 3.44 -7.25 18.74
N GLY A 145 2.35 -6.60 19.19
CA GLY A 145 1.05 -7.22 19.41
C GLY A 145 -0.09 -6.50 18.71
N GLU A 146 -1.10 -7.26 18.31
CA GLU A 146 -2.34 -6.75 17.73
C GLU A 146 -3.56 -7.36 18.42
N LEU A 147 -4.58 -6.53 18.64
CA LEU A 147 -5.94 -6.96 18.94
C LEU A 147 -6.80 -6.74 17.71
N LEU A 148 -7.31 -7.82 17.16
CA LEU A 148 -8.20 -7.80 16.01
C LEU A 148 -9.64 -8.03 16.48
N GLU A 149 -10.53 -7.13 16.11
CA GLU A 149 -11.99 -7.29 16.24
C GLU A 149 -12.55 -7.67 14.87
N LEU A 150 -13.18 -8.85 14.80
CA LEU A 150 -13.75 -9.41 13.57
C LEU A 150 -15.26 -9.59 13.72
N SER A 151 -16.05 -8.90 12.91
CA SER A 151 -17.49 -9.10 12.80
C SER A 151 -17.81 -10.34 11.97
N VAL A 152 -18.58 -11.25 12.55
CA VAL A 152 -18.93 -12.56 11.93
C VAL A 152 -20.22 -12.44 11.14
N GLY A 153 -20.15 -12.62 9.83
CA GLY A 153 -21.29 -12.77 8.95
C GLY A 153 -21.68 -14.23 8.73
N ASN A 154 -22.85 -14.49 8.17
CA ASN A 154 -23.37 -15.86 7.93
C ASN A 154 -22.40 -16.69 7.07
N ARG A 155 -21.80 -16.09 6.03
CA ARG A 155 -20.83 -16.73 5.14
C ARG A 155 -19.54 -17.15 5.83
N ASP A 156 -19.21 -16.53 6.96
CA ASP A 156 -17.98 -16.75 7.70
C ASP A 156 -18.09 -17.90 8.69
N LEU A 157 -19.32 -18.29 9.08
CA LEU A 157 -19.57 -19.30 10.12
C LEU A 157 -18.88 -20.63 9.84
N ALA A 158 -18.95 -21.13 8.59
CA ALA A 158 -18.32 -22.39 8.24
C ALA A 158 -16.78 -22.36 8.36
N ARG A 159 -16.16 -21.17 8.16
CA ARG A 159 -14.71 -20.97 8.21
C ARG A 159 -14.20 -20.67 9.62
N LEU A 160 -15.07 -20.13 10.47
CA LEU A 160 -14.75 -19.70 11.82
C LEU A 160 -15.23 -20.67 12.89
N ARG A 161 -15.99 -21.72 12.50
CA ARG A 161 -16.64 -22.64 13.45
C ARG A 161 -15.69 -23.14 14.53
N ASP A 162 -14.49 -23.51 14.16
CA ASP A 162 -13.50 -24.11 15.07
C ASP A 162 -12.45 -23.11 15.56
N ILE A 163 -12.58 -21.83 15.23
CA ILE A 163 -11.55 -20.83 15.53
C ILE A 163 -11.35 -20.64 17.04
N ALA A 164 -12.42 -20.75 17.81
CA ALA A 164 -12.36 -20.58 19.27
C ALA A 164 -11.59 -21.73 19.95
N SER A 165 -11.57 -22.91 19.34
CA SER A 165 -10.86 -24.10 19.84
C SER A 165 -9.47 -24.27 19.25
N GLN A 166 -9.11 -23.49 18.22
CA GLN A 166 -7.79 -23.58 17.59
C GLN A 166 -6.69 -22.99 18.45
N HIS A 167 -5.61 -23.75 18.61
CA HIS A 167 -4.38 -23.30 19.26
C HIS A 167 -3.34 -22.99 18.19
N ASP A 168 -3.15 -21.71 17.89
CA ASP A 168 -2.04 -21.24 17.04
C ASP A 168 -1.06 -20.45 17.93
N PRO A 169 0.26 -20.71 17.85
CA PRO A 169 1.24 -20.00 18.68
C PRO A 169 1.32 -18.50 18.39
N ARG A 170 0.77 -18.04 17.25
CA ARG A 170 0.80 -16.66 16.82
C ARG A 170 -0.41 -15.84 17.28
N TRP A 171 -1.55 -16.48 17.57
CA TRP A 171 -2.77 -15.80 17.96
C TRP A 171 -3.71 -16.67 18.80
N ARG A 172 -4.60 -16.03 19.53
CA ARG A 172 -5.67 -16.68 20.29
C ARG A 172 -6.93 -15.83 20.29
N VAL A 173 -8.10 -16.47 20.36
CA VAL A 173 -9.35 -15.76 20.64
C VAL A 173 -9.33 -15.36 22.12
N ALA A 174 -9.36 -14.05 22.36
CA ALA A 174 -9.38 -13.46 23.70
C ALA A 174 -10.80 -13.32 24.24
N GLY A 175 -11.79 -13.22 23.36
CA GLY A 175 -13.19 -13.08 23.72
C GLY A 175 -14.13 -13.03 22.52
N VAL A 176 -15.42 -13.11 22.81
CA VAL A 176 -16.50 -12.95 21.84
C VAL A 176 -17.46 -11.90 22.36
N LEU A 177 -17.70 -10.86 21.58
CA LEU A 177 -18.73 -9.88 21.87
C LEU A 177 -20.04 -10.32 21.20
N ARG A 178 -21.02 -10.71 21.98
CA ARG A 178 -22.38 -11.06 21.55
C ARG A 178 -23.37 -10.09 22.17
N GLU A 179 -24.16 -9.41 21.38
CA GLU A 179 -25.09 -8.39 21.84
C GLU A 179 -24.44 -7.36 22.80
N ASN A 180 -23.25 -6.90 22.47
CA ASN A 180 -22.39 -6.00 23.26
C ASN A 180 -21.95 -6.54 24.65
N LYS A 181 -22.14 -7.84 24.93
CA LYS A 181 -21.61 -8.50 26.12
C LYS A 181 -20.37 -9.28 25.80
N LEU A 182 -19.32 -9.08 26.59
CA LEU A 182 -18.08 -9.85 26.45
C LEU A 182 -18.26 -11.24 27.06
N LEU A 183 -18.06 -12.25 26.25
CA LEU A 183 -18.01 -13.66 26.64
C LEU A 183 -16.58 -14.17 26.49
N PHE A 184 -16.09 -14.92 27.48
CA PHE A 184 -14.81 -15.58 27.36
C PHE A 184 -14.93 -16.86 26.52
N PRO A 185 -13.87 -17.28 25.81
CA PRO A 185 -13.94 -18.39 24.87
C PRO A 185 -14.43 -19.71 25.47
N ASP A 186 -14.08 -19.97 26.73
CA ASP A 186 -14.52 -21.16 27.51
C ASP A 186 -16.06 -21.21 27.73
N LYS A 187 -16.73 -20.08 27.66
CA LYS A 187 -18.18 -19.95 27.79
C LYS A 187 -18.93 -19.89 26.46
N VAL A 188 -18.22 -19.99 25.34
CA VAL A 188 -18.78 -19.91 24.00
C VAL A 188 -18.80 -21.28 23.35
N ALA A 189 -19.95 -21.95 23.38
CA ALA A 189 -20.14 -23.26 22.77
C ALA A 189 -20.03 -23.24 21.22
N ALA A 190 -20.46 -22.15 20.60
CA ALA A 190 -20.37 -21.95 19.15
C ALA A 190 -20.42 -20.47 18.77
N ILE A 191 -19.69 -20.10 17.75
CA ILE A 191 -19.72 -18.77 17.13
C ILE A 191 -21.02 -18.64 16.33
N LYS A 192 -21.65 -17.46 16.41
CA LYS A 192 -22.92 -17.15 15.73
C LYS A 192 -22.76 -15.94 14.82
N GLU A 193 -23.70 -15.83 13.88
CA GLU A 193 -23.84 -14.61 13.09
C GLU A 193 -24.10 -13.40 14.00
N GLY A 194 -23.45 -12.28 13.70
CA GLY A 194 -23.51 -11.05 14.50
C GLY A 194 -22.53 -11.02 15.68
N ASP A 195 -21.84 -12.12 16.00
CA ASP A 195 -20.75 -12.10 16.96
C ASP A 195 -19.59 -11.21 16.47
N ARG A 196 -18.85 -10.62 17.40
CA ARG A 196 -17.56 -9.98 17.12
C ARG A 196 -16.48 -10.73 17.89
N LEU A 197 -15.54 -11.32 17.16
CA LEU A 197 -14.43 -12.05 17.75
C LEU A 197 -13.31 -11.07 18.11
N LEU A 198 -12.80 -11.18 19.32
CA LEU A 198 -11.61 -10.47 19.78
C LEU A 198 -10.44 -11.45 19.71
N ILE A 199 -9.49 -11.19 18.82
CA ILE A 199 -8.35 -12.07 18.57
C ILE A 199 -7.08 -11.33 18.92
N LEU A 200 -6.32 -11.87 19.83
CA LEU A 200 -5.04 -11.33 20.28
C LEU A 200 -3.90 -12.12 19.65
N GLY A 201 -2.90 -11.44 19.14
CA GLY A 201 -1.72 -12.09 18.54
C GLY A 201 -0.60 -11.13 18.20
N LYS A 202 0.42 -11.67 17.55
CA LYS A 202 1.52 -10.87 17.01
C LYS A 202 1.06 -10.01 15.86
N ALA A 203 1.83 -8.97 15.53
CA ALA A 203 1.60 -8.14 14.35
C ALA A 203 1.31 -9.03 13.11
N GLU A 204 0.36 -8.61 12.25
CA GLU A 204 -0.10 -9.30 11.03
C GLU A 204 -1.43 -10.06 11.14
N LEU A 205 -2.14 -9.95 12.27
CA LEU A 205 -3.46 -10.59 12.41
C LEU A 205 -4.44 -10.19 11.30
N TYR A 206 -4.38 -8.92 10.87
CA TYR A 206 -5.24 -8.43 9.79
C TYR A 206 -5.10 -9.28 8.54
N SER A 207 -3.88 -9.43 8.07
CA SER A 207 -3.58 -10.17 6.85
C SER A 207 -3.90 -11.66 6.98
N MET A 208 -3.65 -12.24 8.15
CA MET A 208 -4.02 -13.64 8.43
C MET A 208 -5.53 -13.86 8.38
N PHE A 209 -6.32 -12.98 9.00
CA PHE A 209 -7.76 -13.16 9.08
C PHE A 209 -8.50 -12.65 7.85
N SER A 210 -8.05 -11.56 7.21
CA SER A 210 -8.63 -11.12 5.95
C SER A 210 -8.49 -12.20 4.87
N ASN A 211 -7.33 -12.86 4.79
CA ASN A 211 -7.12 -13.97 3.86
C ASN A 211 -7.89 -15.25 4.24
N ARG A 212 -8.14 -15.49 5.53
CA ARG A 212 -8.94 -16.62 5.98
C ARG A 212 -10.42 -16.42 5.69
N LEU A 213 -10.89 -15.18 5.70
CA LEU A 213 -12.27 -14.79 5.44
C LEU A 213 -12.52 -14.52 3.96
N ALA A 214 -11.61 -13.83 3.30
CA ALA A 214 -11.57 -13.85 1.86
C ALA A 214 -11.38 -15.33 1.50
N ALA A 215 -12.32 -15.92 0.80
CA ALA A 215 -12.08 -17.21 0.19
C ALA A 215 -10.72 -17.10 -0.49
N ASN A 216 -9.87 -18.11 -0.35
CA ASN A 216 -8.56 -18.22 -1.02
C ASN A 216 -8.69 -18.17 -2.55
N GLN A 217 -9.46 -17.26 -3.08
CA GLN A 217 -9.58 -17.01 -4.51
C GLN A 217 -8.63 -15.86 -4.81
N PRO A 218 -7.67 -16.11 -5.66
CA PRO A 218 -6.84 -15.06 -6.22
C PRO A 218 -7.77 -14.00 -6.81
N ASP A 219 -7.46 -12.74 -6.57
CA ASP A 219 -8.40 -11.65 -6.80
C ASP A 219 -8.06 -10.83 -8.06
N PHE A 220 -6.86 -11.03 -8.60
CA PHE A 220 -6.49 -10.40 -9.87
C PHE A 220 -7.24 -11.02 -11.04
N PRO A 221 -7.85 -10.25 -11.92
CA PRO A 221 -7.88 -8.78 -11.97
C PRO A 221 -9.13 -8.16 -11.30
N ARG A 222 -9.95 -8.92 -10.58
CA ARG A 222 -11.26 -8.51 -10.03
C ARG A 222 -11.21 -7.24 -9.19
N THR A 223 -10.11 -6.99 -8.50
CA THR A 223 -9.91 -5.75 -7.71
C THR A 223 -9.97 -4.50 -8.59
N TYR A 224 -9.63 -4.62 -9.87
CA TYR A 224 -9.67 -3.55 -10.85
C TYR A 224 -10.91 -3.62 -11.75
N GLY A 225 -11.28 -4.84 -12.15
CA GLY A 225 -12.41 -5.14 -13.02
C GLY A 225 -12.29 -6.54 -13.65
N GLN A 226 -13.29 -6.93 -14.42
CA GLN A 226 -13.36 -8.26 -15.03
C GLN A 226 -13.18 -8.25 -16.55
N GLN A 227 -12.86 -7.07 -17.12
CA GLN A 227 -12.70 -6.91 -18.55
C GLN A 227 -11.24 -6.68 -18.92
N MET A 228 -10.78 -7.38 -19.96
CA MET A 228 -9.49 -7.09 -20.62
C MET A 228 -9.72 -6.09 -21.75
N ILE A 229 -8.91 -5.05 -21.82
CA ILE A 229 -8.81 -4.17 -22.99
C ILE A 229 -7.59 -4.60 -23.79
N LEU A 230 -7.78 -5.10 -24.98
CA LEU A 230 -6.71 -5.57 -25.87
C LEU A 230 -6.50 -4.57 -27.02
N GLY A 231 -5.33 -3.94 -27.04
CA GLY A 231 -4.93 -3.04 -28.12
C GLY A 231 -4.14 -3.80 -29.20
N ILE A 232 -4.54 -3.67 -30.47
CA ILE A 232 -3.85 -4.29 -31.61
C ILE A 232 -3.44 -3.17 -32.59
N GLY A 233 -2.12 -2.96 -32.75
CA GLY A 233 -1.58 -1.99 -33.67
C GLY A 233 -1.47 -2.52 -35.12
N ASP A 234 -1.27 -1.59 -36.06
CA ASP A 234 -1.18 -1.87 -37.53
C ASP A 234 0.26 -2.15 -37.99
N GLU A 235 1.18 -2.48 -37.09
CA GLU A 235 2.58 -2.66 -37.47
C GLU A 235 2.81 -4.01 -38.11
N ALA A 236 3.37 -3.98 -39.32
CA ALA A 236 3.64 -5.16 -40.18
C ALA A 236 4.62 -6.20 -39.57
N SER A 237 5.26 -5.87 -38.44
CA SER A 237 6.19 -6.74 -37.74
C SER A 237 5.57 -7.53 -36.57
N LEU A 238 4.30 -7.25 -36.23
CA LEU A 238 3.62 -7.90 -35.12
C LEU A 238 2.94 -9.18 -35.58
N ASP A 239 3.25 -10.31 -34.96
CA ASP A 239 2.40 -11.50 -35.10
C ASP A 239 1.15 -11.34 -34.23
N VAL A 240 0.08 -10.89 -34.88
CA VAL A 240 -1.21 -10.68 -34.22
C VAL A 240 -1.73 -11.99 -33.62
N THR A 241 -1.42 -13.14 -34.21
CA THR A 241 -1.86 -14.44 -33.71
C THR A 241 -1.16 -14.76 -32.38
N GLU A 242 0.13 -14.51 -32.26
CA GLU A 242 0.86 -14.72 -31.01
C GLU A 242 0.42 -13.74 -29.92
N LEU A 243 0.19 -12.45 -30.25
CA LEU A 243 -0.38 -11.49 -29.30
C LEU A 243 -1.75 -11.94 -28.77
N LEU A 244 -2.60 -12.44 -29.65
CA LEU A 244 -3.89 -12.97 -29.26
C LEU A 244 -3.73 -14.20 -28.36
N ASN A 245 -2.79 -15.09 -28.67
CA ASN A 245 -2.52 -16.27 -27.85
C ASN A 245 -2.09 -15.87 -26.43
N GLU A 246 -1.17 -14.92 -26.28
CA GLU A 246 -0.74 -14.41 -24.95
C GLU A 246 -1.89 -13.76 -24.18
N ALA A 247 -2.70 -12.93 -24.86
CA ALA A 247 -3.87 -12.30 -24.24
C ALA A 247 -4.91 -13.34 -23.79
N PHE A 248 -5.20 -14.36 -24.62
CA PHE A 248 -6.10 -15.44 -24.28
C PHE A 248 -5.57 -16.34 -23.19
N TYR A 249 -4.27 -16.66 -23.21
CA TYR A 249 -3.62 -17.39 -22.12
C TYR A 249 -3.87 -16.70 -20.78
N LEU A 250 -3.66 -15.39 -20.73
CA LEU A 250 -3.93 -14.63 -19.51
C LEU A 250 -5.42 -14.64 -19.15
N ALA A 251 -6.32 -14.44 -20.12
CA ALA A 251 -7.75 -14.39 -19.88
C ALA A 251 -8.31 -15.72 -19.38
N GLN A 252 -7.92 -16.84 -20.00
CA GLN A 252 -8.37 -18.18 -19.60
C GLN A 252 -7.80 -18.63 -18.25
N GLY A 253 -6.58 -18.18 -17.93
CA GLY A 253 -5.90 -18.50 -16.68
C GLY A 253 -6.34 -17.62 -15.50
N THR A 254 -7.11 -16.56 -15.73
CA THR A 254 -7.51 -15.60 -14.69
C THR A 254 -9.02 -15.38 -14.69
N HIS A 255 -9.49 -14.45 -13.83
CA HIS A 255 -10.92 -14.13 -13.71
C HIS A 255 -11.40 -13.08 -14.73
N ILE A 256 -10.83 -13.05 -15.92
CA ILE A 256 -11.30 -12.20 -17.01
C ILE A 256 -12.49 -12.86 -17.68
N GLU A 257 -13.61 -12.14 -17.73
CA GLU A 257 -14.87 -12.65 -18.30
C GLU A 257 -15.11 -12.13 -19.72
N ARG A 258 -14.55 -10.96 -20.04
CA ARG A 258 -14.79 -10.27 -21.32
C ARG A 258 -13.50 -9.68 -21.85
N ILE A 259 -13.37 -9.70 -23.19
CA ILE A 259 -12.28 -9.03 -23.90
C ILE A 259 -12.86 -7.96 -24.80
N LYS A 260 -12.40 -6.72 -24.64
CA LYS A 260 -12.72 -5.61 -25.52
C LYS A 260 -11.51 -5.27 -26.36
N THR A 261 -11.61 -5.50 -27.65
CA THR A 261 -10.47 -5.29 -28.57
C THR A 261 -10.56 -3.92 -29.23
N VAL A 262 -9.49 -3.16 -29.13
CA VAL A 262 -9.30 -1.86 -29.78
C VAL A 262 -8.25 -2.03 -30.87
N TYR A 263 -8.61 -1.78 -32.14
CA TYR A 263 -7.66 -1.91 -33.24
C TYR A 263 -7.82 -0.83 -34.30
N GLU A 264 -6.80 -0.63 -35.11
CA GLU A 264 -6.83 0.26 -36.27
C GLU A 264 -7.50 -0.39 -37.45
N LYS A 265 -8.20 0.42 -38.27
CA LYS A 265 -9.10 -0.03 -39.35
C LYS A 265 -8.44 -0.93 -40.44
N LYS A 266 -7.12 -0.86 -40.58
CA LYS A 266 -6.36 -1.61 -41.61
C LYS A 266 -6.13 -3.08 -41.25
N THR A 267 -6.05 -3.42 -39.97
CA THR A 267 -5.74 -4.77 -39.45
C THR A 267 -6.96 -5.72 -39.42
N ALA A 268 -8.10 -5.26 -39.92
CA ALA A 268 -9.41 -5.80 -39.60
C ALA A 268 -9.71 -7.23 -40.08
N ALA A 269 -9.23 -7.69 -41.22
CA ALA A 269 -9.76 -8.93 -41.84
C ALA A 269 -9.21 -10.22 -41.19
N ASP A 270 -7.90 -10.30 -40.98
CA ASP A 270 -7.26 -11.50 -40.39
C ASP A 270 -7.49 -11.56 -38.87
N THR A 271 -7.46 -10.39 -38.23
CA THR A 271 -7.77 -10.27 -36.78
C THR A 271 -9.18 -10.72 -36.46
N ARG A 272 -10.19 -10.35 -37.25
CA ARG A 272 -11.58 -10.81 -37.09
C ARG A 272 -11.71 -12.31 -37.21
N LYS A 273 -11.02 -12.94 -38.18
CA LYS A 273 -11.05 -14.38 -38.38
C LYS A 273 -10.43 -15.14 -37.22
N THR A 274 -9.35 -14.59 -36.63
CA THR A 274 -8.71 -15.18 -35.45
C THR A 274 -9.57 -14.98 -34.21
N LEU A 275 -10.11 -13.78 -33.99
CA LEU A 275 -11.02 -13.48 -32.88
C LEU A 275 -12.29 -14.34 -32.91
N SER A 276 -12.84 -14.64 -34.09
CA SER A 276 -14.03 -15.48 -34.21
C SER A 276 -13.84 -16.93 -33.72
N ARG A 277 -12.62 -17.45 -33.75
CA ARG A 277 -12.31 -18.79 -33.22
C ARG A 277 -12.36 -18.83 -31.68
N TRP A 278 -12.15 -17.70 -31.00
CA TRP A 278 -12.10 -17.60 -29.54
C TRP A 278 -13.42 -17.12 -28.94
N SER A 279 -14.33 -16.59 -29.76
CA SER A 279 -15.61 -16.03 -29.31
C SER A 279 -16.57 -17.09 -28.68
N GLU A 280 -16.27 -18.38 -28.83
CA GLU A 280 -17.05 -19.45 -28.20
C GLU A 280 -16.79 -19.58 -26.69
N SER A 281 -15.60 -19.12 -26.21
CA SER A 281 -15.18 -19.25 -24.82
C SER A 281 -15.17 -17.94 -24.02
N LEU A 282 -15.10 -16.79 -24.72
CA LEU A 282 -15.03 -15.47 -24.12
C LEU A 282 -15.91 -14.48 -24.91
N GLN A 283 -16.54 -13.56 -24.18
CA GLN A 283 -17.29 -12.45 -24.83
C GLN A 283 -16.30 -11.44 -25.41
N ILE A 284 -16.24 -11.37 -26.75
CA ILE A 284 -15.34 -10.47 -27.45
C ILE A 284 -16.13 -9.31 -28.06
N GLU A 285 -15.87 -8.11 -27.64
CA GLU A 285 -16.39 -6.87 -28.21
C GLU A 285 -15.30 -6.16 -29.03
N VAL A 286 -15.63 -5.69 -30.20
CA VAL A 286 -14.69 -5.03 -31.10
C VAL A 286 -15.01 -3.56 -31.22
N LEU A 287 -14.05 -2.70 -30.90
CA LEU A 287 -14.14 -1.25 -31.07
C LEU A 287 -13.26 -0.77 -32.24
N GLU A 288 -13.91 -0.54 -33.37
CA GLU A 288 -13.23 0.09 -34.51
C GLU A 288 -13.15 1.62 -34.33
N GLY A 289 -12.05 2.25 -34.76
CA GLY A 289 -11.91 3.69 -34.72
C GLY A 289 -10.61 4.17 -35.35
N GLU A 290 -10.55 5.48 -35.59
CA GLU A 290 -9.35 6.17 -36.04
C GLU A 290 -8.67 6.89 -34.87
N GLY A 291 -7.34 7.05 -34.88
CA GLY A 291 -6.57 7.73 -33.83
C GLY A 291 -5.56 6.83 -33.11
N ASP A 292 -4.80 7.41 -32.21
CA ASP A 292 -3.73 6.71 -31.48
C ASP A 292 -4.31 5.55 -30.65
N LEU A 293 -3.75 4.36 -30.88
CA LEU A 293 -4.14 3.13 -30.18
C LEU A 293 -4.06 3.26 -28.65
N LYS A 294 -3.01 3.94 -28.13
CA LYS A 294 -2.79 4.11 -26.70
C LYS A 294 -3.88 4.96 -26.07
N GLU A 295 -4.21 6.09 -26.68
CA GLU A 295 -5.29 6.98 -26.19
C GLU A 295 -6.64 6.28 -26.21
N ARG A 296 -6.90 5.50 -27.22
CA ARG A 296 -8.14 4.74 -27.37
C ARG A 296 -8.23 3.61 -26.34
N ALA A 297 -7.13 2.91 -26.11
CA ALA A 297 -7.08 1.86 -25.07
C ALA A 297 -7.28 2.46 -23.67
N VAL A 298 -6.69 3.64 -23.38
CA VAL A 298 -6.91 4.36 -22.12
C VAL A 298 -8.36 4.78 -21.97
N SER A 299 -8.96 5.39 -23.01
CA SER A 299 -10.35 5.80 -22.99
C SER A 299 -11.30 4.61 -22.81
N ALA A 300 -11.02 3.48 -23.49
CA ALA A 300 -11.80 2.27 -23.34
C ALA A 300 -11.69 1.70 -21.90
N ALA A 301 -10.50 1.74 -21.29
CA ALA A 301 -10.30 1.27 -19.93
C ALA A 301 -11.01 2.14 -18.88
N GLN A 302 -11.02 3.46 -19.05
CA GLN A 302 -11.69 4.40 -18.15
C GLN A 302 -13.22 4.34 -18.21
N GLN A 303 -13.78 3.96 -19.35
CA GLN A 303 -15.23 3.87 -19.57
C GLN A 303 -15.82 2.49 -19.20
N ASN A 304 -14.99 1.50 -18.97
CA ASN A 304 -15.39 0.13 -18.72
C ASN A 304 -14.77 -0.41 -17.43
N ASP A 305 -15.29 -1.53 -16.96
CA ASP A 305 -14.79 -2.29 -15.81
C ASP A 305 -13.49 -3.04 -16.19
N ALA A 306 -12.42 -2.28 -16.52
CA ALA A 306 -11.17 -2.83 -17.00
C ALA A 306 -10.33 -3.39 -15.85
N GLY A 307 -10.06 -4.69 -15.90
CA GLY A 307 -9.18 -5.39 -14.96
C GLY A 307 -7.71 -5.38 -15.39
N VAL A 308 -7.47 -5.37 -16.70
CA VAL A 308 -6.11 -5.27 -17.29
C VAL A 308 -6.19 -4.70 -18.70
N VAL A 309 -5.20 -3.90 -19.06
CA VAL A 309 -4.97 -3.48 -20.45
C VAL A 309 -3.79 -4.25 -21.00
N VAL A 310 -3.94 -4.82 -22.20
CA VAL A 310 -2.88 -5.55 -22.91
C VAL A 310 -2.58 -4.81 -24.20
N VAL A 311 -1.31 -4.45 -24.41
CA VAL A 311 -0.83 -3.87 -25.67
C VAL A 311 0.48 -4.56 -26.09
N PRO A 312 0.75 -4.68 -27.38
CA PRO A 312 2.01 -5.23 -27.86
C PRO A 312 3.15 -4.29 -27.49
N TYR A 313 4.26 -4.86 -27.05
CA TYR A 313 5.52 -4.13 -26.96
C TYR A 313 6.30 -4.32 -28.26
N MET A 314 6.36 -3.26 -29.03
CA MET A 314 7.13 -3.23 -30.26
C MET A 314 8.50 -2.64 -29.96
N GLY A 315 9.55 -3.42 -30.13
CA GLY A 315 10.94 -2.97 -29.97
C GLY A 315 11.22 -1.74 -30.87
N LYS A 316 11.99 -0.80 -30.40
CA LYS A 316 12.24 0.49 -31.08
C LYS A 316 12.98 0.30 -32.41
N SER A 317 12.43 0.89 -33.46
CA SER A 317 13.24 1.40 -34.57
C SER A 317 14.22 2.44 -34.01
N LEU A 318 15.49 2.40 -34.45
CA LEU A 318 16.61 3.27 -34.01
C LEU A 318 16.30 4.78 -34.02
N LEU A 319 15.27 5.22 -34.72
CA LEU A 319 14.83 6.62 -34.84
C LEU A 319 13.83 7.10 -33.77
N GLN A 320 13.21 6.20 -33.00
CA GLN A 320 12.19 6.53 -31.99
C GLN A 320 12.68 6.52 -30.53
N SER A 321 13.99 6.58 -30.32
CA SER A 321 14.60 6.52 -28.97
C SER A 321 14.24 7.68 -28.03
N PHE A 322 13.52 8.70 -28.49
CA PHE A 322 13.14 9.88 -27.71
C PHE A 322 11.85 9.74 -26.88
N PHE A 323 11.02 8.72 -27.10
CA PHE A 323 9.73 8.55 -26.42
C PHE A 323 9.74 7.47 -25.32
N ARG A 324 10.72 7.54 -24.43
CA ARG A 324 10.92 6.53 -23.36
C ARG A 324 9.80 6.44 -22.33
N ASN A 325 8.93 7.43 -22.21
CA ASN A 325 7.97 7.54 -21.12
C ASN A 325 6.51 7.19 -21.49
N ASP A 326 6.20 6.94 -22.77
CA ASP A 326 4.80 6.77 -23.22
C ASP A 326 4.02 5.67 -22.49
N PHE A 327 4.65 4.50 -22.27
CA PHE A 327 3.97 3.39 -21.58
C PHE A 327 3.82 3.65 -20.09
N LEU A 328 4.76 4.35 -19.46
CA LEU A 328 4.61 4.77 -18.05
C LEU A 328 3.54 5.84 -17.91
N GLU A 329 3.48 6.80 -18.83
CA GLU A 329 2.37 7.77 -18.88
C GLU A 329 1.03 7.09 -19.11
N MET A 330 0.98 6.10 -20.03
CA MET A 330 -0.21 5.31 -20.26
C MET A 330 -0.63 4.58 -18.97
N ALA A 331 0.30 3.87 -18.30
CA ALA A 331 0.02 3.15 -17.07
C ALA A 331 -0.52 4.05 -15.96
N ARG A 332 -0.01 5.29 -15.83
CA ARG A 332 -0.52 6.29 -14.86
C ARG A 332 -1.94 6.76 -15.13
N LYS A 333 -2.36 6.77 -16.40
CA LYS A 333 -3.72 7.19 -16.80
C LYS A 333 -4.74 6.05 -16.68
N LEU A 334 -4.25 4.81 -16.53
CA LEU A 334 -5.08 3.62 -16.46
C LEU A 334 -5.57 3.35 -15.02
N PRO A 335 -6.82 2.92 -14.85
CA PRO A 335 -7.35 2.49 -13.55
C PRO A 335 -6.91 1.08 -13.16
N CYS A 336 -6.18 0.36 -14.01
CA CYS A 336 -5.80 -1.04 -13.87
C CYS A 336 -4.38 -1.29 -14.41
N PRO A 337 -3.77 -2.45 -14.09
CA PRO A 337 -2.44 -2.80 -14.60
C PRO A 337 -2.37 -2.86 -16.14
N LEU A 338 -1.18 -2.53 -16.65
CA LEU A 338 -0.85 -2.54 -18.08
C LEU A 338 0.14 -3.67 -18.40
N LEU A 339 -0.28 -4.64 -19.21
CA LEU A 339 0.60 -5.67 -19.75
C LEU A 339 1.17 -5.24 -21.09
N LEU A 340 2.48 -5.15 -21.14
CA LEU A 340 3.25 -4.98 -22.38
C LEU A 340 3.65 -6.37 -22.88
N ALA A 341 2.91 -6.88 -23.83
CA ALA A 341 3.08 -8.22 -24.37
C ALA A 341 4.33 -8.31 -25.26
N LYS A 342 5.22 -9.26 -24.96
CA LYS A 342 6.41 -9.60 -25.73
C LYS A 342 6.42 -11.06 -26.20
N LEU A 343 5.26 -11.69 -26.17
CA LEU A 343 5.01 -13.05 -26.67
C LEU A 343 5.84 -14.10 -25.92
N THR A 344 5.80 -14.03 -24.58
CA THR A 344 6.57 -14.91 -23.68
C THR A 344 5.71 -15.83 -22.83
N ASP A 345 4.43 -16.01 -23.20
CA ASP A 345 3.59 -17.04 -22.61
C ASP A 345 4.08 -18.46 -22.99
N PRO A 346 3.82 -19.48 -22.16
CA PRO A 346 3.13 -19.47 -20.88
C PRO A 346 3.97 -18.89 -19.72
N TYR A 347 3.35 -18.18 -18.80
CA TYR A 347 4.01 -17.58 -17.65
C TYR A 347 4.27 -18.61 -16.54
N GLU A 348 5.37 -19.34 -16.66
CA GLU A 348 5.78 -20.35 -15.66
C GLU A 348 6.56 -19.73 -14.51
N ARG A 349 7.29 -18.66 -14.76
CA ARG A 349 8.15 -17.97 -13.78
C ARG A 349 7.94 -16.47 -13.85
N LEU A 350 7.53 -15.88 -12.73
CA LEU A 350 7.27 -14.47 -12.56
C LEU A 350 8.39 -13.84 -11.74
N LEU A 351 8.94 -12.70 -12.18
CA LEU A 351 9.95 -11.94 -11.47
C LEU A 351 9.38 -10.60 -10.98
N VAL A 352 9.62 -10.26 -9.72
CA VAL A 352 9.23 -8.99 -9.13
C VAL A 352 10.45 -8.26 -8.59
N PRO A 353 10.88 -7.15 -9.19
CA PRO A 353 11.82 -6.24 -8.57
C PRO A 353 11.17 -5.55 -7.37
N PHE A 354 11.81 -5.64 -6.20
CA PHE A 354 11.22 -5.17 -4.96
C PHE A 354 12.11 -4.15 -4.26
N ASN A 355 11.52 -3.00 -3.93
CA ASN A 355 12.19 -1.89 -3.24
C ASN A 355 11.47 -1.45 -1.93
N GLY A 356 10.39 -2.14 -1.57
CA GLY A 356 9.59 -1.83 -0.39
C GLY A 356 8.54 -0.74 -0.58
N SER A 357 8.47 -0.11 -1.75
CA SER A 357 7.44 0.89 -2.06
C SER A 357 6.03 0.29 -2.07
N LEU A 358 5.01 1.12 -1.96
CA LEU A 358 3.61 0.67 -2.01
C LEU A 358 3.26 0.02 -3.34
N THR A 359 3.75 0.58 -4.45
CA THR A 359 3.54 0.00 -5.80
C THR A 359 4.34 -1.29 -5.98
N GLY A 360 5.54 -1.40 -5.39
CA GLY A 360 6.32 -2.65 -5.34
C GLY A 360 5.61 -3.74 -4.53
N GLN A 361 4.98 -3.39 -3.41
CA GLN A 361 4.17 -4.33 -2.63
C GLN A 361 2.94 -4.81 -3.42
N ARG A 362 2.21 -3.89 -4.08
CA ARG A 362 1.10 -4.24 -4.97
C ARG A 362 1.53 -5.15 -6.14
N ALA A 363 2.67 -4.85 -6.75
CA ALA A 363 3.24 -5.68 -7.81
C ALA A 363 3.51 -7.11 -7.32
N LEU A 364 4.05 -7.27 -6.12
CA LEU A 364 4.28 -8.57 -5.51
C LEU A 364 2.97 -9.29 -5.18
N GLU A 365 1.96 -8.60 -4.65
CA GLU A 365 0.63 -9.16 -4.38
C GLU A 365 -0.03 -9.68 -5.68
N ILE A 366 0.02 -8.88 -6.76
CA ILE A 366 -0.51 -9.29 -8.08
C ILE A 366 0.26 -10.49 -8.64
N ALA A 367 1.59 -10.50 -8.52
CA ALA A 367 2.40 -11.63 -8.98
C ALA A 367 2.06 -12.92 -8.23
N MET A 368 1.80 -12.83 -6.91
CA MET A 368 1.36 -13.98 -6.11
C MET A 368 -0.05 -14.46 -6.51
N ASP A 369 -0.97 -13.54 -6.80
CA ASP A 369 -2.29 -13.90 -7.30
C ASP A 369 -2.23 -14.57 -8.66
N LEU A 370 -1.46 -14.01 -9.59
CA LEU A 370 -1.21 -14.61 -10.90
C LEU A 370 -0.56 -15.98 -10.78
N SER A 371 0.44 -16.15 -9.90
CA SER A 371 1.12 -17.43 -9.72
C SER A 371 0.16 -18.54 -9.30
N ARG A 372 -0.81 -18.22 -8.46
CA ARG A 372 -1.83 -19.18 -8.01
C ARG A 372 -2.79 -19.55 -9.12
N GLN A 373 -3.19 -18.57 -9.94
CA GLN A 373 -4.14 -18.79 -11.03
C GLN A 373 -3.50 -19.53 -12.21
N LEU A 374 -2.25 -19.17 -12.54
CA LEU A 374 -1.51 -19.72 -13.69
C LEU A 374 -0.63 -20.92 -13.32
N ASN A 375 -0.63 -21.33 -12.04
CA ASN A 375 0.28 -22.36 -11.50
C ASN A 375 1.76 -22.06 -11.76
N ALA A 376 2.14 -20.78 -11.61
CA ALA A 376 3.49 -20.27 -11.86
C ALA A 376 4.29 -20.12 -10.56
N THR A 377 5.60 -19.96 -10.67
CA THR A 377 6.48 -19.63 -9.54
C THR A 377 6.78 -18.15 -9.48
N VAL A 378 6.94 -17.60 -8.26
CA VAL A 378 7.28 -16.19 -8.05
C VAL A 378 8.66 -16.08 -7.44
N SER A 379 9.50 -15.25 -8.04
CA SER A 379 10.78 -14.84 -7.48
C SER A 379 10.81 -13.33 -7.29
N VAL A 380 11.41 -12.89 -6.20
CA VAL A 380 11.64 -11.47 -5.90
C VAL A 380 13.12 -11.17 -6.02
N VAL A 381 13.46 -10.12 -6.76
CA VAL A 381 14.83 -9.61 -6.83
C VAL A 381 14.97 -8.30 -6.08
N ILE A 382 15.87 -8.29 -5.09
CA ILE A 382 16.24 -7.11 -4.31
C ILE A 382 17.66 -6.74 -4.73
N VAL A 383 17.86 -5.54 -5.25
CA VAL A 383 19.18 -5.06 -5.67
C VAL A 383 19.69 -4.05 -4.66
N VAL A 384 20.82 -4.37 -4.04
CA VAL A 384 21.52 -3.52 -3.09
C VAL A 384 22.54 -2.68 -3.84
N GLU A 385 22.39 -1.36 -3.81
CA GLU A 385 23.38 -0.46 -4.40
C GLU A 385 24.67 -0.43 -3.58
N PRO A 386 25.80 -0.21 -4.21
CA PRO A 386 27.07 -0.14 -3.51
C PRO A 386 27.11 1.00 -2.49
N SER A 387 27.67 0.76 -1.30
CA SER A 387 27.67 1.68 -0.17
C SER A 387 28.35 3.04 -0.41
N TYR A 388 29.23 3.15 -1.40
CA TYR A 388 29.87 4.41 -1.77
C TYR A 388 28.90 5.45 -2.38
N LEU A 389 27.67 5.06 -2.73
CA LEU A 389 26.65 5.97 -3.26
C LEU A 389 25.72 6.51 -2.16
N HIS A 390 25.61 5.87 -0.99
CA HIS A 390 24.58 6.18 0.01
C HIS A 390 25.07 6.30 1.47
N GLY A 391 26.37 6.38 1.71
CA GLY A 391 26.89 6.60 3.09
C GLY A 391 27.16 5.30 3.86
N GLU A 392 26.82 5.21 5.16
CA GLU A 392 27.30 4.16 6.06
C GLU A 392 26.88 2.73 5.71
N PRO A 393 27.79 1.73 5.81
CA PRO A 393 27.49 0.31 5.52
C PRO A 393 26.39 -0.31 6.40
N SER A 394 26.18 0.22 7.59
CA SER A 394 25.15 -0.25 8.54
C SER A 394 23.72 -0.01 8.04
N SER A 395 23.46 1.13 7.39
CA SER A 395 22.14 1.47 6.86
C SER A 395 21.72 0.56 5.69
N THR A 396 22.67 0.17 4.85
CA THR A 396 22.44 -0.73 3.71
C THR A 396 22.08 -2.15 4.16
N LEU A 397 22.71 -2.66 5.23
CA LEU A 397 22.39 -3.98 5.78
C LEU A 397 21.03 -3.99 6.47
N GLN A 398 20.66 -2.92 7.17
CA GLN A 398 19.36 -2.78 7.78
C GLN A 398 18.26 -2.72 6.73
N TRP A 399 18.41 -1.86 5.72
CA TRP A 399 17.47 -1.76 4.59
C TRP A 399 17.22 -3.11 3.92
N LYS A 400 18.28 -3.89 3.62
CA LYS A 400 18.15 -5.24 3.06
C LYS A 400 17.32 -6.17 3.95
N ARG A 401 17.56 -6.14 5.27
CA ARG A 401 16.79 -6.97 6.23
C ARG A 401 15.32 -6.61 6.23
N ASP A 402 15.01 -5.31 6.17
CA ASP A 402 13.64 -4.81 6.17
C ASP A 402 12.90 -5.21 4.90
N MET A 403 13.58 -5.13 3.73
CA MET A 403 13.01 -5.58 2.45
C MET A 403 12.69 -7.09 2.49
N LEU A 404 13.64 -7.92 2.92
CA LEU A 404 13.43 -9.36 3.05
C LEU A 404 12.32 -9.69 4.05
N LYS A 405 12.24 -8.95 5.16
CA LYS A 405 11.16 -9.11 6.14
C LYS A 405 9.79 -8.84 5.51
N GLN A 406 9.65 -7.74 4.75
CA GLN A 406 8.40 -7.40 4.06
C GLN A 406 8.01 -8.48 3.04
N VAL A 407 8.96 -8.96 2.22
CA VAL A 407 8.71 -10.04 1.25
C VAL A 407 8.20 -11.31 1.95
N ARG A 408 8.86 -11.73 3.05
CA ARG A 408 8.44 -12.91 3.83
C ARG A 408 7.07 -12.73 4.46
N GLN A 409 6.76 -11.52 4.94
CA GLN A 409 5.45 -11.18 5.47
C GLN A 409 4.36 -11.35 4.40
N LEU A 410 4.54 -10.76 3.22
CA LEU A 410 3.59 -10.89 2.11
C LEU A 410 3.48 -12.36 1.64
N SER A 411 4.59 -13.07 1.47
CA SER A 411 4.63 -14.48 1.14
C SER A 411 3.83 -15.35 2.13
N HIS A 412 3.98 -15.06 3.43
CA HIS A 412 3.24 -15.76 4.47
C HIS A 412 1.74 -15.47 4.43
N VAL A 413 1.38 -14.20 4.23
CA VAL A 413 0.01 -13.73 4.10
C VAL A 413 -0.72 -14.41 2.95
N HIS A 414 -0.11 -14.41 1.77
CA HIS A 414 -0.67 -15.01 0.57
C HIS A 414 -0.50 -16.53 0.50
N LYS A 415 0.25 -17.14 1.44
CA LYS A 415 0.60 -18.57 1.46
C LYS A 415 1.23 -19.04 0.14
N ILE A 416 1.97 -18.18 -0.52
CA ILE A 416 2.74 -18.45 -1.72
C ILE A 416 4.22 -18.46 -1.37
N LYS A 417 4.91 -19.51 -1.75
CA LYS A 417 6.37 -19.56 -1.60
C LYS A 417 7.01 -18.64 -2.63
N VAL A 418 7.73 -17.63 -2.16
CA VAL A 418 8.48 -16.69 -2.99
C VAL A 418 9.96 -16.99 -2.90
N GLU A 419 10.64 -17.08 -4.02
CA GLU A 419 12.09 -17.22 -4.09
C GLU A 419 12.75 -15.85 -3.90
N GLU A 420 13.69 -15.73 -2.97
CA GLU A 420 14.38 -14.48 -2.64
C GLU A 420 15.73 -14.41 -3.36
N ILE A 421 15.90 -13.47 -4.28
CA ILE A 421 17.13 -13.23 -5.03
C ILE A 421 17.70 -11.89 -4.58
N VAL A 422 18.90 -11.89 -4.03
CA VAL A 422 19.62 -10.66 -3.69
C VAL A 422 20.80 -10.47 -4.61
N ARG A 423 20.89 -9.30 -5.22
CA ARG A 423 21.97 -8.87 -6.09
C ARG A 423 22.61 -7.60 -5.55
N GLN A 424 23.81 -7.31 -5.95
CA GLN A 424 24.51 -6.06 -5.63
C GLN A 424 25.05 -5.43 -6.90
N GLY A 425 24.72 -4.16 -7.13
CA GLY A 425 25.17 -3.45 -8.32
C GLY A 425 24.17 -2.44 -8.85
N ASN A 426 24.21 -2.21 -10.16
CA ASN A 426 23.27 -1.34 -10.83
C ASN A 426 21.90 -2.04 -10.98
N PRO A 427 20.80 -1.46 -10.47
CA PRO A 427 19.48 -2.09 -10.45
C PRO A 427 19.02 -2.58 -11.83
N VAL A 428 19.15 -1.76 -12.86
CA VAL A 428 18.72 -2.12 -14.22
C VAL A 428 19.49 -3.34 -14.72
N LYS A 429 20.82 -3.31 -14.58
CA LYS A 429 21.68 -4.40 -15.07
C LYS A 429 21.42 -5.72 -14.36
N GLU A 430 21.32 -5.66 -13.03
CA GLU A 430 21.14 -6.87 -12.21
C GLU A 430 19.73 -7.47 -12.38
N ILE A 431 18.68 -6.63 -12.48
CA ILE A 431 17.32 -7.11 -12.72
C ILE A 431 17.21 -7.75 -14.11
N LEU A 432 17.75 -7.10 -15.15
CA LEU A 432 17.71 -7.65 -16.51
C LEU A 432 18.50 -8.96 -16.66
N ALA A 433 19.61 -9.09 -15.96
CA ALA A 433 20.37 -10.34 -15.93
C ALA A 433 19.57 -11.51 -15.34
N VAL A 434 18.76 -11.23 -14.30
CA VAL A 434 17.86 -12.24 -13.70
C VAL A 434 16.65 -12.49 -14.60
N ALA A 435 16.08 -11.43 -15.20
CA ALA A 435 14.84 -11.51 -15.99
C ALA A 435 14.98 -12.40 -17.25
N ALA A 436 16.18 -12.73 -17.69
CA ALA A 436 16.42 -13.59 -18.84
C ALA A 436 15.82 -15.01 -18.69
N ASP A 437 15.66 -15.48 -17.45
CA ASP A 437 15.11 -16.80 -17.14
C ASP A 437 13.60 -16.78 -16.80
N TYR A 438 12.93 -15.65 -17.02
CA TYR A 438 11.52 -15.43 -16.62
C TYR A 438 10.64 -15.06 -17.81
N GLN A 439 9.35 -15.38 -17.74
CA GLN A 439 8.38 -15.08 -18.79
C GLN A 439 7.59 -13.82 -18.53
N LEU A 440 7.46 -13.41 -17.26
CA LEU A 440 6.74 -12.19 -16.88
C LEU A 440 7.53 -11.42 -15.81
N LEU A 441 7.79 -10.15 -16.09
CA LEU A 441 8.34 -9.18 -15.14
C LEU A 441 7.19 -8.30 -14.63
N VAL A 442 6.94 -8.31 -13.31
CA VAL A 442 5.88 -7.49 -12.68
C VAL A 442 6.53 -6.31 -11.96
N VAL A 443 6.29 -5.09 -12.44
CA VAL A 443 6.98 -3.87 -11.99
C VAL A 443 6.00 -2.88 -11.40
N GLY A 444 6.27 -2.38 -10.19
CA GLY A 444 5.57 -1.23 -9.62
C GLY A 444 6.07 0.08 -10.23
N GLY A 445 5.14 0.94 -10.66
CA GLY A 445 5.44 2.28 -11.18
C GLY A 445 5.54 3.28 -10.04
N ASP A 446 6.74 3.62 -9.56
CA ASP A 446 6.93 4.61 -8.50
C ASP A 446 6.92 6.05 -9.03
N GLU A 447 6.26 6.95 -8.27
CA GLU A 447 6.30 8.40 -8.45
C GLU A 447 7.39 9.09 -7.60
N GLY A 448 8.14 8.33 -6.79
CA GLY A 448 9.09 8.88 -5.81
C GLY A 448 10.34 9.51 -6.43
N GLU A 449 10.64 10.75 -6.03
CA GLU A 449 11.95 11.35 -6.20
C GLU A 449 13.02 10.52 -5.45
N ALA A 450 14.12 10.17 -6.14
CA ALA A 450 15.34 9.62 -5.55
C ALA A 450 15.24 8.26 -4.81
N GLY A 451 14.57 7.26 -5.38
CA GLY A 451 14.63 5.86 -4.91
C GLY A 451 15.27 4.93 -5.95
N LEU A 452 15.64 3.72 -5.54
CA LEU A 452 16.23 2.63 -6.35
C LEU A 452 15.50 2.33 -7.67
N PHE A 453 14.23 2.76 -7.81
CA PHE A 453 13.42 2.64 -9.01
C PHE A 453 12.83 4.00 -9.41
N SER A 454 13.71 4.96 -9.73
CA SER A 454 13.27 6.19 -10.40
C SER A 454 12.52 5.85 -11.69
N ILE A 455 11.71 6.77 -12.21
CA ILE A 455 11.04 6.68 -13.53
C ILE A 455 11.96 6.14 -14.61
N ASN A 456 13.26 6.45 -14.54
CA ASN A 456 14.28 5.98 -15.45
C ASN A 456 14.54 4.46 -15.35
N VAL A 457 14.50 3.85 -14.16
CA VAL A 457 14.72 2.41 -13.98
C VAL A 457 13.54 1.62 -14.55
N ALA A 458 12.31 1.97 -14.21
CA ALA A 458 11.13 1.32 -14.76
C ALA A 458 11.07 1.42 -16.28
N ALA A 459 11.35 2.61 -16.85
CA ALA A 459 11.41 2.81 -18.30
C ALA A 459 12.49 1.94 -18.97
N MET A 460 13.65 1.79 -18.33
CA MET A 460 14.73 0.93 -18.86
C MET A 460 14.38 -0.57 -18.76
N LEU A 461 13.69 -0.98 -17.70
CA LEU A 461 13.20 -2.35 -17.56
C LEU A 461 12.17 -2.69 -18.63
N ILE A 462 11.20 -1.80 -18.87
CA ILE A 462 10.21 -1.94 -19.94
C ILE A 462 10.90 -2.14 -21.29
N ASP A 463 11.86 -1.29 -21.60
CA ASP A 463 12.55 -1.27 -22.89
C ASP A 463 13.41 -2.52 -23.12
N LYS A 464 14.12 -2.96 -22.09
CA LYS A 464 15.17 -3.97 -22.22
C LYS A 464 14.83 -5.36 -21.69
N ALA A 465 13.70 -5.51 -20.96
CA ALA A 465 13.31 -6.82 -20.47
C ALA A 465 13.14 -7.82 -21.62
N PRO A 466 13.70 -9.03 -21.51
CA PRO A 466 13.56 -10.07 -22.52
C PRO A 466 12.20 -10.75 -22.51
N CYS A 467 11.36 -10.46 -21.54
CA CYS A 467 10.04 -11.04 -21.31
C CYS A 467 8.95 -9.97 -21.23
N SER A 468 7.70 -10.40 -21.25
CA SER A 468 6.53 -9.54 -21.07
C SER A 468 6.58 -8.79 -19.74
N VAL A 469 6.02 -7.57 -19.70
CA VAL A 469 6.13 -6.68 -18.53
C VAL A 469 4.74 -6.24 -18.10
N LEU A 470 4.37 -6.55 -16.85
CA LEU A 470 3.14 -6.07 -16.22
C LEU A 470 3.46 -4.86 -15.33
N LEU A 471 2.95 -3.70 -15.70
CA LEU A 471 3.09 -2.46 -14.94
C LEU A 471 1.93 -2.28 -13.99
N VAL A 472 2.25 -2.02 -12.72
CA VAL A 472 1.28 -1.77 -11.64
C VAL A 472 1.50 -0.34 -11.14
N SER A 473 0.50 0.50 -11.31
CA SER A 473 0.51 1.91 -10.88
C SER A 473 -0.23 2.11 -9.56
#